data_6fd17a40664721cfd5e3bbb331d3134c
#
_entry.id   6fd17a40664721cfd5e3bbb331d3134c
#
_cell.length_a   1.000
_cell.length_b   1.000
_cell.length_c   1.000
_cell.angle_alpha   90.00
_cell.angle_beta   90.00
_cell.angle_gamma   90.00
#
_symmetry.space_group_name_H-M   'P 1'
#
loop_
_entity.id
_entity.type
_entity.pdbx_description
1 polymer ?
#
loop_
_entity_poly.entity_id
_entity_poly.type
_entity_poly.pdbx_seq_one_letter_code
_entity_poly.pdbx_strand_id
1 'polypeptide(L)'
;LRKLDPGPMFPWKRLADAGLGVWPNATAVARQQVYYQANPPSIGWYQQQLARFGYAVEQTGELDVATRHVIAAFQMRFRSQRFDGVPDAQTAAMLQVLNTQR
;
A
#
# COMPACT_ATOMS: atom_id res chain seq x y z
N LEU A 1 24.14 -3.37 -4.41
CA LEU A 1 23.47 -3.22 -4.47
C LEU A 1 22.70 -2.90 -4.56
N ARG A 2 22.52 -2.96 -4.56
CA ARG A 2 21.63 -2.63 -4.75
C ARG A 2 20.50 -2.51 -4.49
N LYS A 3 20.82 -2.08 -4.46
CA LYS A 3 19.67 -1.94 -3.71
C LYS A 3 18.69 -1.02 -4.35
N LEU A 4 17.54 -1.50 -4.59
CA LEU A 4 16.56 -0.81 -5.40
C LEU A 4 15.53 -0.07 -4.58
N ASP A 5 15.26 -0.54 -3.37
CA ASP A 5 14.27 0.06 -2.48
C ASP A 5 14.97 0.97 -1.48
N PRO A 6 14.69 2.28 -1.48
CA PRO A 6 15.39 3.20 -0.58
C PRO A 6 15.02 3.04 0.90
N GLY A 7 13.97 2.28 1.23
CA GLY A 7 13.61 2.03 2.60
C GLY A 7 12.62 3.03 3.18
N PRO A 8 12.25 2.84 4.46
CA PRO A 8 11.13 3.60 5.06
C PRO A 8 11.47 5.05 5.37
N MET A 9 12.73 5.41 5.45
CA MET A 9 13.12 6.79 5.77
C MET A 9 13.22 7.68 4.53
N PHE A 10 13.04 7.12 3.36
CA PHE A 10 13.08 7.90 2.14
C PHE A 10 11.90 8.89 2.11
N PRO A 11 12.09 10.14 1.70
CA PRO A 11 11.05 11.18 1.81
C PRO A 11 10.02 11.13 0.68
N TRP A 12 9.29 10.03 0.60
CA TRP A 12 8.29 9.82 -0.46
C TRP A 12 7.21 10.91 -0.47
N LYS A 13 6.72 11.29 0.72
CA LYS A 13 5.68 12.29 0.80
C LYS A 13 6.16 13.65 0.32
N ARG A 14 7.40 14.03 0.67
CA ARG A 14 7.95 15.30 0.20
C ARG A 14 8.13 15.33 -1.31
N LEU A 15 8.51 14.20 -1.89
CA LEU A 15 8.61 14.11 -3.35
C LEU A 15 7.25 14.29 -4.00
N ALA A 16 6.21 13.68 -3.44
CA ALA A 16 4.85 13.83 -3.95
C ALA A 16 4.36 15.26 -3.83
N ASP A 17 4.63 15.92 -2.70
CA ASP A 17 4.26 17.32 -2.49
C ASP A 17 4.94 18.24 -3.50
N ALA A 18 6.12 17.86 -3.96
CA ALA A 18 6.85 18.59 -4.99
C ALA A 18 6.44 18.20 -6.42
N GLY A 19 5.44 17.34 -6.58
CA GLY A 19 4.97 16.91 -7.89
C GLY A 19 5.81 15.82 -8.53
N LEU A 20 6.67 15.16 -7.75
CA LEU A 20 7.60 14.15 -8.28
C LEU A 20 7.19 12.73 -7.97
N GLY A 21 5.95 12.52 -7.53
CA GLY A 21 5.44 11.19 -7.23
C GLY A 21 4.01 11.26 -6.78
N VAL A 22 3.48 10.12 -6.30
CA VAL A 22 2.09 10.06 -5.84
C VAL A 22 2.05 9.89 -4.32
N TRP A 23 0.99 10.43 -3.72
CA TRP A 23 0.73 10.27 -2.30
C TRP A 23 -0.78 10.23 -2.09
N PRO A 24 -1.30 9.31 -1.26
CA PRO A 24 -2.74 9.21 -1.09
C PRO A 24 -3.30 10.40 -0.32
N ASN A 25 -4.46 10.88 -0.74
CA ASN A 25 -5.16 11.96 -0.07
C ASN A 25 -5.53 11.52 1.35
N ALA A 26 -5.04 12.26 2.37
CA ALA A 26 -5.20 11.86 3.76
C ALA A 26 -6.66 11.79 4.21
N THR A 27 -7.49 12.74 3.76
CA THR A 27 -8.91 12.74 4.12
C THR A 27 -9.62 11.54 3.54
N ALA A 28 -9.33 11.22 2.28
CA ALA A 28 -9.94 10.06 1.62
C ALA A 28 -9.48 8.76 2.29
N VAL A 29 -8.20 8.68 2.67
CA VAL A 29 -7.69 7.50 3.36
C VAL A 29 -8.40 7.30 4.69
N ALA A 30 -8.54 8.36 5.48
CA ALA A 30 -9.21 8.27 6.78
C ALA A 30 -10.64 7.76 6.63
N ARG A 31 -11.35 8.24 5.62
CA ARG A 31 -12.73 7.83 5.36
C ARG A 31 -12.80 6.37 4.96
N GLN A 32 -11.93 5.95 4.05
CA GLN A 32 -11.93 4.57 3.58
C GLN A 32 -11.43 3.61 4.65
N GLN A 33 -10.54 4.07 5.53
CA GLN A 33 -10.06 3.23 6.62
C GLN A 33 -11.21 2.82 7.56
N VAL A 34 -12.10 3.74 7.87
CA VAL A 34 -13.28 3.42 8.68
C VAL A 34 -14.12 2.34 8.00
N TYR A 35 -14.31 2.47 6.70
CA TYR A 35 -15.07 1.48 5.93
C TYR A 35 -14.41 0.10 6.00
N TYR A 36 -13.09 0.03 5.79
CA TYR A 36 -12.40 -1.26 5.76
C TYR A 36 -12.18 -1.85 7.15
N GLN A 37 -12.26 -1.06 8.21
CA GLN A 37 -12.28 -1.60 9.57
C GLN A 37 -13.54 -2.41 9.82
N ALA A 38 -14.66 -1.95 9.27
CA ALA A 38 -15.94 -2.65 9.39
C ALA A 38 -16.10 -3.76 8.33
N ASN A 39 -15.40 -3.63 7.20
CA ASN A 39 -15.53 -4.54 6.06
C ASN A 39 -14.15 -4.96 5.55
N PRO A 40 -13.43 -5.83 6.29
CA PRO A 40 -12.07 -6.20 5.89
C PRO A 40 -12.06 -6.90 4.53
N PRO A 41 -11.22 -6.46 3.60
CA PRO A 41 -11.15 -7.11 2.29
C PRO A 41 -10.45 -8.48 2.37
N SER A 42 -10.68 -9.30 1.35
CA SER A 42 -9.98 -10.57 1.23
C SER A 42 -8.53 -10.35 0.81
N ILE A 43 -7.69 -11.37 1.00
CA ILE A 43 -6.31 -11.33 0.52
C ILE A 43 -6.29 -11.18 -1.00
N GLY A 44 -7.19 -11.85 -1.70
CA GLY A 44 -7.27 -11.69 -3.15
C GLY A 44 -7.50 -10.25 -3.57
N TRP A 45 -8.30 -9.52 -2.82
CA TRP A 45 -8.53 -8.10 -3.08
C TRP A 45 -7.21 -7.31 -2.96
N TYR A 46 -6.44 -7.56 -1.89
CA TYR A 46 -5.14 -6.88 -1.72
C TYR A 46 -4.22 -7.19 -2.89
N GLN A 47 -4.16 -8.45 -3.31
CA GLN A 47 -3.30 -8.84 -4.42
C GLN A 47 -3.71 -8.14 -5.71
N GLN A 48 -5.02 -8.05 -5.97
CA GLN A 48 -5.52 -7.35 -7.14
C GLN A 48 -5.16 -5.86 -7.11
N GLN A 49 -5.36 -5.23 -5.96
CA GLN A 49 -5.08 -3.80 -5.83
C GLN A 49 -3.59 -3.50 -5.94
N LEU A 50 -2.76 -4.34 -5.36
CA LEU A 50 -1.30 -4.18 -5.46
C LEU A 50 -0.84 -4.33 -6.91
N ALA A 51 -1.37 -5.33 -7.62
CA ALA A 51 -1.05 -5.52 -9.03
C ALA A 51 -1.50 -4.33 -9.86
N ARG A 52 -2.69 -3.83 -9.59
CA ARG A 52 -3.22 -2.66 -10.29
C ARG A 52 -2.36 -1.43 -10.07
N PHE A 53 -1.80 -1.29 -8.87
CA PHE A 53 -0.91 -0.17 -8.56
C PHE A 53 0.45 -0.33 -9.22
N GLY A 54 0.84 -1.54 -9.59
CA GLY A 54 2.08 -1.77 -10.31
C GLY A 54 3.03 -2.78 -9.68
N TYR A 55 2.64 -3.44 -8.59
CA TYR A 55 3.49 -4.45 -7.98
C TYR A 55 3.30 -5.80 -8.66
N ALA A 56 4.37 -6.56 -8.79
CA ALA A 56 4.30 -7.94 -9.27
C ALA A 56 3.91 -8.82 -8.09
N VAL A 57 2.71 -9.38 -8.13
CA VAL A 57 2.20 -10.25 -7.08
C VAL A 57 1.29 -11.30 -7.68
N GLU A 58 1.52 -12.55 -7.31
CA GLU A 58 0.74 -13.67 -7.81
C GLU A 58 -0.64 -13.69 -7.14
N GLN A 59 -1.68 -13.96 -7.92
CA GLN A 59 -3.08 -13.88 -7.46
C GLN A 59 -3.50 -15.23 -6.85
N THR A 60 -2.93 -15.56 -5.70
CA THR A 60 -3.17 -16.85 -5.05
C THR A 60 -4.39 -16.85 -4.12
N GLY A 61 -4.82 -15.68 -3.67
CA GLY A 61 -5.88 -15.55 -2.69
C GLY A 61 -5.44 -15.87 -1.26
N GLU A 62 -4.14 -16.10 -1.05
CA GLU A 62 -3.60 -16.47 0.25
C GLU A 62 -2.51 -15.51 0.67
N LEU A 63 -2.37 -15.30 1.98
CA LEU A 63 -1.33 -14.44 2.52
C LEU A 63 -0.03 -15.26 2.63
N ASP A 64 0.57 -15.52 1.48
CA ASP A 64 1.82 -16.24 1.41
C ASP A 64 3.00 -15.30 1.64
N VAL A 65 4.21 -15.87 1.69
CA VAL A 65 5.42 -15.08 1.96
C VAL A 65 5.62 -13.99 0.91
N ALA A 66 5.40 -14.32 -0.35
CA ALA A 66 5.57 -13.34 -1.43
C ALA A 66 4.59 -12.17 -1.29
N THR A 67 3.33 -12.47 -0.97
CA THR A 67 2.31 -11.44 -0.78
C THR A 67 2.65 -10.55 0.41
N ARG A 68 3.10 -11.14 1.52
CA ARG A 68 3.50 -10.36 2.69
C ARG A 68 4.65 -9.41 2.37
N HIS A 69 5.62 -9.86 1.58
CA HIS A 69 6.73 -9.02 1.18
C HIS A 69 6.26 -7.84 0.33
N VAL A 70 5.32 -8.07 -0.57
CA VAL A 70 4.79 -7.00 -1.42
C VAL A 70 4.00 -6.00 -0.58
N ILE A 71 3.17 -6.49 0.35
CA ILE A 71 2.43 -5.60 1.25
C ILE A 71 3.40 -4.78 2.08
N ALA A 72 4.44 -5.40 2.63
CA ALA A 72 5.43 -4.68 3.43
C ALA A 72 6.14 -3.61 2.61
N ALA A 73 6.49 -3.90 1.35
CA ALA A 73 7.13 -2.93 0.48
C ALA A 73 6.22 -1.72 0.22
N PHE A 74 4.93 -1.97 -0.01
CA PHE A 74 3.95 -0.91 -0.18
C PHE A 74 3.84 -0.06 1.10
N GLN A 75 3.75 -0.72 2.25
CA GLN A 75 3.65 -0.02 3.54
C GLN A 75 4.90 0.80 3.82
N MET A 76 6.08 0.27 3.51
CA MET A 76 7.33 0.97 3.70
C MET A 76 7.35 2.30 2.96
N ARG A 77 6.74 2.34 1.78
CA ARG A 77 6.66 3.55 0.97
C ARG A 77 5.63 4.54 1.50
N PHE A 78 4.46 4.07 1.92
CA PHE A 78 3.33 4.95 2.22
C PHE A 78 2.99 5.05 3.71
N ARG A 79 3.54 4.16 4.53
CA ARG A 79 3.32 4.16 5.97
C ARG A 79 4.59 3.65 6.66
N SER A 80 5.59 4.51 6.75
CA SER A 80 6.89 4.11 7.26
C SER A 80 6.89 3.80 8.76
N GLN A 81 5.82 4.15 9.49
CA GLN A 81 5.74 3.85 10.92
C GLN A 81 5.54 2.36 11.18
N ARG A 82 4.95 1.62 10.24
CA ARG A 82 4.73 0.18 10.42
C ARG A 82 4.62 -0.50 9.05
N PHE A 83 5.57 -1.37 8.78
CA PHE A 83 5.61 -2.10 7.50
C PHE A 83 5.83 -3.59 7.75
N ASP A 84 4.93 -4.18 8.53
CA ASP A 84 5.00 -5.58 8.96
C ASP A 84 4.44 -6.58 7.93
N GLY A 85 3.89 -6.09 6.83
CA GLY A 85 3.29 -6.95 5.82
C GLY A 85 1.91 -7.47 6.19
N VAL A 86 1.34 -6.97 7.29
CA VAL A 86 -0.01 -7.36 7.70
C VAL A 86 -1.04 -6.53 6.90
N PRO A 87 -2.01 -7.19 6.26
CA PRO A 87 -3.04 -6.48 5.48
C PRO A 87 -4.08 -5.86 6.40
N ASP A 88 -3.85 -4.63 6.81
CA ASP A 88 -4.75 -3.91 7.71
C ASP A 88 -5.62 -2.90 6.95
N ALA A 89 -6.57 -2.31 7.69
CA ALA A 89 -7.55 -1.40 7.11
C ALA A 89 -6.91 -0.15 6.52
N GLN A 90 -5.87 0.37 7.15
CA GLN A 90 -5.19 1.54 6.62
C GLN A 90 -4.50 1.23 5.30
N THR A 91 -3.87 0.06 5.20
CA THR A 91 -3.24 -0.38 3.96
C THR A 91 -4.28 -0.50 2.84
N ALA A 92 -5.44 -1.10 3.15
CA ALA A 92 -6.52 -1.21 2.18
C ALA A 92 -7.00 0.16 1.72
N ALA A 93 -7.16 1.08 2.66
CA ALA A 93 -7.61 2.44 2.35
C ALA A 93 -6.62 3.16 1.45
N MET A 94 -5.34 3.06 1.74
CA MET A 94 -4.30 3.69 0.91
C MET A 94 -4.29 3.12 -0.51
N LEU A 95 -4.40 1.79 -0.63
CA LEU A 95 -4.44 1.14 -1.94
C LEU A 95 -5.64 1.62 -2.75
N GLN A 96 -6.82 1.62 -2.13
CA GLN A 96 -8.04 2.02 -2.80
C GLN A 96 -7.96 3.48 -3.26
N VAL A 97 -7.49 4.37 -2.39
CA VAL A 97 -7.40 5.79 -2.71
C VAL A 97 -6.37 6.02 -3.82
N LEU A 98 -5.19 5.40 -3.72
CA LEU A 98 -4.15 5.56 -4.74
C LEU A 98 -4.62 5.07 -6.10
N ASN A 99 -5.30 3.92 -6.15
CA ASN A 99 -5.79 3.37 -7.41
C ASN A 99 -6.93 4.21 -7.99
N THR A 100 -7.68 4.92 -7.15
CA THR A 100 -8.74 5.82 -7.60
C THR A 100 -8.16 7.15 -8.10
N GLN A 101 -7.08 7.63 -7.47
CA GLN A 101 -6.46 8.91 -7.86
C GLN A 101 -5.74 8.85 -9.20
N ARG A 102 -5.38 7.68 -9.66
CA ARG A 102 -4.55 7.52 -10.86
C ARG A 102 -5.27 7.82 -12.16
#